data_91ba35d316ff4620d0377cfe2e10ad1c
#
_entry.id   91ba35d316ff4620d0377cfe2e10ad1c
#
_cell.length_a   1.000
_cell.length_b   1.000
_cell.length_c   1.000
_cell.angle_alpha   90.00
_cell.angle_beta   90.00
_cell.angle_gamma   90.00
#
_symmetry.space_group_name_H-M   'P 1'
#
loop_
_entity.id
_entity.type
_entity.pdbx_description
1 polymer ?
#
loop_
_entity_poly.entity_id
_entity_poly.type
_entity_poly.pdbx_seq_one_letter_code
_entity_poly.pdbx_strand_id
1 'polypeptide(L)'
;MLEMQIARFGGPGVFRGVDHAPPAVRPGCVRIRVAAAGVNFADVQMRMGLYPEAPGLPFTPGFEVAGTVTETAPGVEQPGVGDRVLAVTVFGGYATEVVVPAWQVRRIPAGLTEVEAA
;
A
#
# COMPACT_ATOMS: atom_id res chain seq x y z
N MET A 1 5.34 -11.06 4.49
CA MET A 1 4.22 -10.09 4.48
C MET A 1 2.96 -10.72 3.92
N LEU A 2 1.83 -10.30 4.40
CA LEU A 2 0.52 -10.72 3.89
C LEU A 2 -0.02 -9.62 2.97
N GLU A 3 -0.57 -10.02 1.83
CA GLU A 3 -1.34 -9.12 0.95
C GLU A 3 -2.66 -9.77 0.50
N MET A 4 -3.65 -8.94 0.21
CA MET A 4 -4.96 -9.38 -0.26
C MET A 4 -5.04 -9.18 -1.76
N GLN A 5 -4.92 -10.26 -2.52
CA GLN A 5 -4.96 -10.24 -3.98
C GLN A 5 -6.37 -10.46 -4.51
N ILE A 6 -6.68 -9.80 -5.62
CA ILE A 6 -7.79 -10.16 -6.49
C ILE A 6 -7.30 -11.29 -7.39
N ALA A 7 -7.79 -12.51 -7.14
CA ALA A 7 -7.37 -13.69 -7.87
C ALA A 7 -8.20 -13.91 -9.17
N ARG A 8 -9.42 -13.39 -9.20
CA ARG A 8 -10.35 -13.41 -10.34
C ARG A 8 -11.35 -12.28 -10.17
N PHE A 9 -12.01 -11.88 -11.21
CA PHE A 9 -13.07 -10.87 -11.11
C PHE A 9 -14.34 -11.44 -10.48
N GLY A 10 -15.09 -10.62 -9.73
CA GLY A 10 -16.34 -11.01 -9.10
C GLY A 10 -16.67 -10.23 -7.83
N GLY A 11 -17.46 -10.84 -6.95
CA GLY A 11 -17.87 -10.31 -5.66
C GLY A 11 -16.75 -10.29 -4.61
N PRO A 12 -17.07 -9.89 -3.37
CA PRO A 12 -16.05 -9.77 -2.30
C PRO A 12 -15.26 -11.05 -2.03
N GLY A 13 -15.84 -12.21 -2.29
CA GLY A 13 -15.19 -13.52 -2.08
C GLY A 13 -14.03 -13.83 -3.03
N VAL A 14 -13.70 -12.93 -3.98
CA VAL A 14 -12.57 -13.15 -4.89
C VAL A 14 -11.22 -12.77 -4.28
N PHE A 15 -11.21 -12.06 -3.15
CA PHE A 15 -9.99 -11.74 -2.45
C PHE A 15 -9.33 -12.99 -1.89
N ARG A 16 -8.02 -13.07 -2.03
CA ARG A 16 -7.19 -14.16 -1.52
C ARG A 16 -6.02 -13.58 -0.73
N GLY A 17 -5.86 -14.04 0.52
CA GLY A 17 -4.66 -13.76 1.30
C GLY A 17 -3.47 -14.55 0.76
N VAL A 18 -2.37 -13.86 0.48
CA VAL A 18 -1.11 -14.45 0.03
C VAL A 18 0.00 -13.98 0.94
N ASP A 19 0.76 -14.93 1.49
CA ASP A 19 1.90 -14.63 2.34
C ASP A 19 3.20 -14.89 1.58
N HIS A 20 4.10 -13.93 1.60
CA HIS A 20 5.42 -14.05 0.97
C HIS A 20 6.43 -13.08 1.60
N ALA A 21 7.71 -13.24 1.24
CA ALA A 21 8.75 -12.34 1.68
C ALA A 21 8.48 -10.91 1.19
N PRO A 22 8.70 -9.89 2.03
CA PRO A 22 8.53 -8.50 1.61
C PRO A 22 9.53 -8.16 0.48
N PRO A 23 9.12 -7.29 -0.48
CA PRO A 23 10.02 -6.88 -1.54
C PRO A 23 11.22 -6.09 -0.99
N ALA A 24 12.35 -6.16 -1.67
CA ALA A 24 13.50 -5.34 -1.33
C ALA A 24 13.21 -3.85 -1.52
N VAL A 25 13.80 -3.00 -0.68
CA VAL A 25 13.69 -1.55 -0.84
C VAL A 25 14.55 -1.10 -2.02
N ARG A 26 13.90 -0.57 -3.05
CA ARG A 26 14.54 -0.08 -4.27
C ARG A 26 15.16 1.30 -4.04
N PRO A 27 16.15 1.73 -4.87
CA PRO A 27 16.70 3.08 -4.82
C PRO A 27 15.59 4.15 -4.82
N GLY A 28 15.71 5.15 -3.96
CA GLY A 28 14.75 6.24 -3.83
C GLY A 28 13.45 5.87 -3.11
N CYS A 29 13.30 4.64 -2.64
CA CYS A 29 12.10 4.13 -2.00
C CYS A 29 12.25 3.99 -0.48
N VAL A 30 11.11 3.82 0.16
CA VAL A 30 11.01 3.47 1.58
C VAL A 30 10.05 2.30 1.75
N ARG A 31 10.27 1.52 2.82
CA ARG A 31 9.34 0.48 3.27
C ARG A 31 8.45 1.04 4.36
N ILE A 32 7.17 0.78 4.27
CA ILE A 32 6.18 1.18 5.28
C ILE A 32 5.51 -0.09 5.81
N ARG A 33 5.51 -0.26 7.12
CA ARG A 33 4.63 -1.20 7.80
C ARG A 33 3.26 -0.57 7.87
N VAL A 34 2.29 -1.17 7.20
CA VAL A 34 0.94 -0.64 7.04
C VAL A 34 0.12 -0.89 8.31
N ALA A 35 -0.47 0.17 8.83
CA ALA A 35 -1.43 0.12 9.95
C ALA A 35 -2.87 0.21 9.46
N ALA A 36 -3.12 0.93 8.36
CA ALA A 36 -4.43 1.08 7.74
C ALA A 36 -4.29 1.32 6.25
N ALA A 37 -5.24 0.84 5.47
CA ALA A 37 -5.36 1.10 4.04
C ALA A 37 -6.75 1.67 3.74
N GLY A 38 -6.81 2.70 2.90
CA GLY A 38 -8.07 3.27 2.44
C GLY A 38 -8.77 2.33 1.46
N VAL A 39 -10.09 2.31 1.52
CA VAL A 39 -10.94 1.55 0.58
C VAL A 39 -11.65 2.54 -0.32
N ASN A 40 -11.44 2.43 -1.62
CA ASN A 40 -12.00 3.34 -2.62
C ASN A 40 -12.99 2.62 -3.53
N PHE A 41 -13.88 3.40 -4.15
CA PHE A 41 -14.81 2.84 -5.13
C PHE A 41 -14.07 2.18 -6.31
N ALA A 42 -12.92 2.72 -6.68
CA ALA A 42 -12.08 2.11 -7.72
C ALA A 42 -11.63 0.69 -7.37
N ASP A 43 -11.41 0.37 -6.10
CA ASP A 43 -11.06 -1.00 -5.67
C ASP A 43 -12.22 -1.98 -5.95
N VAL A 44 -13.46 -1.51 -5.80
CA VAL A 44 -14.66 -2.28 -6.16
C VAL A 44 -14.72 -2.50 -7.67
N GLN A 45 -14.44 -1.47 -8.46
CA GLN A 45 -14.38 -1.57 -9.92
C GLN A 45 -13.28 -2.53 -10.38
N MET A 46 -12.11 -2.48 -9.75
CA MET A 46 -11.01 -3.41 -10.02
C MET A 46 -11.42 -4.85 -9.76
N ARG A 47 -12.07 -5.10 -8.63
CA ARG A 47 -12.56 -6.42 -8.26
C ARG A 47 -13.59 -6.95 -9.26
N MET A 48 -14.40 -6.06 -9.81
CA MET A 48 -15.43 -6.39 -10.82
C MET A 48 -14.89 -6.48 -12.25
N GLY A 49 -13.63 -6.15 -12.49
CA GLY A 49 -13.04 -6.13 -13.83
C GLY A 49 -13.43 -4.92 -14.67
N LEU A 50 -13.87 -3.82 -14.03
CA LEU A 50 -14.36 -2.60 -14.70
C LEU A 50 -13.36 -1.45 -14.68
N TYR A 51 -12.14 -1.68 -14.16
CA TYR A 51 -11.10 -0.64 -14.07
C TYR A 51 -10.01 -0.88 -15.13
N PRO A 52 -9.97 -0.06 -16.20
CA PRO A 52 -9.10 -0.32 -17.36
C PRO A 52 -7.61 -0.35 -17.04
N GLU A 53 -7.16 0.47 -16.10
CA GLU A 53 -5.75 0.58 -15.71
C GLU A 53 -5.30 -0.46 -14.69
N ALA A 54 -6.17 -1.37 -14.27
CA ALA A 54 -5.82 -2.42 -13.33
C ALA A 54 -4.73 -3.34 -13.92
N PRO A 55 -3.78 -3.79 -13.09
CA PRO A 55 -2.82 -4.81 -13.52
C PRO A 55 -3.51 -6.11 -13.94
N GLY A 56 -2.77 -6.98 -14.61
CA GLY A 56 -3.24 -8.34 -14.89
C GLY A 56 -3.43 -9.15 -13.61
N LEU A 57 -4.43 -10.04 -13.63
CA LEU A 57 -4.68 -10.95 -12.50
C LEU A 57 -3.53 -11.97 -12.33
N PRO A 58 -3.21 -12.35 -11.09
CA PRO A 58 -3.66 -11.78 -9.84
C PRO A 58 -2.94 -10.47 -9.51
N PHE A 59 -3.59 -9.56 -8.80
CA PHE A 59 -2.93 -8.33 -8.34
C PHE A 59 -3.50 -7.87 -6.98
N THR A 60 -2.74 -7.05 -6.27
CA THR A 60 -3.14 -6.45 -5.00
C THR A 60 -3.62 -5.02 -5.24
N PRO A 61 -4.88 -4.69 -4.93
CA PRO A 61 -5.40 -3.33 -5.04
C PRO A 61 -4.96 -2.48 -3.83
N GLY A 62 -5.49 -1.26 -3.76
CA GLY A 62 -5.27 -0.32 -2.67
C GLY A 62 -4.43 0.87 -3.13
N PHE A 63 -5.05 2.06 -3.11
CA PHE A 63 -4.46 3.32 -3.59
C PHE A 63 -3.65 4.04 -2.55
N GLU A 64 -3.92 3.81 -1.27
CA GLU A 64 -3.38 4.59 -0.18
C GLU A 64 -3.24 3.79 1.09
N VAL A 65 -2.23 4.12 1.87
CA VAL A 65 -1.95 3.49 3.16
C VAL A 65 -1.50 4.54 4.18
N ALA A 66 -1.65 4.21 5.45
CA ALA A 66 -0.98 4.89 6.55
C ALA A 66 -0.24 3.87 7.41
N GLY A 67 0.90 4.26 7.95
CA GLY A 67 1.73 3.37 8.75
C GLY A 67 3.02 4.00 9.21
N THR A 68 4.03 3.17 9.44
CA THR A 68 5.34 3.59 9.95
C THR A 68 6.45 3.15 9.01
N VAL A 69 7.37 4.06 8.71
CA VAL A 69 8.56 3.75 7.92
C VAL A 69 9.46 2.80 8.70
N THR A 70 9.80 1.67 8.12
CA THR A 70 10.68 0.65 8.74
C THR A 70 12.05 0.55 8.08
N GLU A 71 12.17 1.00 6.84
CA GLU A 71 13.43 0.95 6.09
C GLU A 71 13.44 2.06 5.03
N THR A 72 14.61 2.65 4.81
CA THR A 72 14.83 3.63 3.74
C THR A 72 15.99 3.18 2.85
N ALA A 73 15.89 3.45 1.55
CA ALA A 73 17.02 3.23 0.65
C ALA A 73 18.17 4.18 1.01
N PRO A 74 19.44 3.79 0.73
CA PRO A 74 20.59 4.69 0.92
C PRO A 74 20.36 6.03 0.21
N GLY A 75 20.65 7.14 0.91
CA GLY A 75 20.49 8.50 0.39
C GLY A 75 19.09 9.09 0.54
N VAL A 76 18.09 8.33 0.98
CA VAL A 76 16.76 8.86 1.32
C VAL A 76 16.83 9.44 2.74
N GLU A 77 16.80 10.76 2.85
CA GLU A 77 16.85 11.46 4.12
C GLU A 77 15.47 11.65 4.75
N GLN A 78 14.46 11.82 3.92
CA GLN A 78 13.06 12.04 4.34
C GLN A 78 12.09 11.22 3.47
N PRO A 79 11.10 10.52 4.07
CA PRO A 79 10.91 10.34 5.51
C PRO A 79 11.97 9.42 6.11
N GLY A 80 12.16 9.49 7.43
CA GLY A 80 13.08 8.63 8.17
C GLY A 80 12.42 7.42 8.79
N VAL A 81 13.21 6.41 9.16
CA VAL A 81 12.75 5.24 9.92
C VAL A 81 12.08 5.67 11.22
N GLY A 82 10.92 5.12 11.53
CA GLY A 82 10.10 5.48 12.69
C GLY A 82 9.07 6.59 12.43
N ASP A 83 9.14 7.29 11.31
CA ASP A 83 8.16 8.31 10.97
C ASP A 83 6.79 7.67 10.70
N ARG A 84 5.75 8.29 11.25
CA ARG A 84 4.36 7.97 10.94
C ARG A 84 3.96 8.69 9.66
N VAL A 85 3.53 7.93 8.66
CA VAL A 85 3.35 8.45 7.30
C VAL A 85 2.05 7.94 6.66
N LEU A 86 1.57 8.71 5.69
CA LEU A 86 0.61 8.27 4.69
C LEU A 86 1.30 8.23 3.33
N ALA A 87 0.85 7.35 2.45
CA ALA A 87 1.43 7.20 1.12
C ALA A 87 0.38 6.84 0.09
N VAL A 88 0.54 7.38 -1.12
CA VAL A 88 -0.20 6.94 -2.30
C VAL A 88 0.55 5.75 -2.90
N THR A 89 -0.13 4.63 -3.03
CA THR A 89 0.47 3.39 -3.55
C THR A 89 0.08 3.13 -5.01
N VAL A 90 -1.03 3.69 -5.46
CA VAL A 90 -1.70 3.41 -6.75
C VAL A 90 -2.24 1.98 -6.81
N PHE A 91 -1.41 0.98 -6.54
CA PHE A 91 -1.75 -0.43 -6.34
C PHE A 91 -0.91 -0.98 -5.18
N GLY A 92 -1.31 -2.11 -4.63
CA GLY A 92 -0.54 -2.82 -3.61
C GLY A 92 -0.79 -2.37 -2.17
N GLY A 93 -1.72 -1.45 -1.92
CA GLY A 93 -2.00 -0.94 -0.58
C GLY A 93 -2.64 -1.96 0.37
N TYR A 94 -3.32 -2.99 -0.15
CA TYR A 94 -3.92 -4.03 0.67
C TYR A 94 -2.87 -5.08 1.08
N ALA A 95 -1.86 -4.61 1.79
CA ALA A 95 -0.74 -5.42 2.26
C ALA A 95 -0.28 -4.97 3.64
N THR A 96 0.38 -5.85 4.38
CA THR A 96 0.94 -5.50 5.69
C THR A 96 2.21 -4.67 5.58
N GLU A 97 2.87 -4.68 4.42
CA GLU A 97 4.02 -3.84 4.10
C GLU A 97 3.96 -3.39 2.65
N VAL A 98 4.45 -2.18 2.38
CA VAL A 98 4.60 -1.64 1.02
C VAL A 98 5.97 -1.01 0.84
N VAL A 99 6.48 -1.03 -0.38
CA VAL A 99 7.68 -0.30 -0.79
C VAL A 99 7.27 0.72 -1.84
N VAL A 100 7.43 2.00 -1.52
CA VAL A 100 6.99 3.12 -2.36
C VAL A 100 8.09 4.15 -2.53
N PRO A 101 8.11 4.92 -3.63
CA PRO A 101 9.00 6.06 -3.78
C PRO A 101 8.81 7.07 -2.64
N ALA A 102 9.89 7.60 -2.10
CA ALA A 102 9.83 8.55 -0.98
C ALA A 102 9.01 9.81 -1.29
N TRP A 103 8.96 10.24 -2.55
CA TRP A 103 8.18 11.41 -2.97
C TRP A 103 6.66 11.20 -2.89
N GLN A 104 6.18 9.93 -2.84
CA GLN A 104 4.77 9.60 -2.65
C GLN A 104 4.34 9.57 -1.18
N VAL A 105 5.26 9.86 -0.26
CA VAL A 105 5.05 9.73 1.17
C VAL A 105 4.96 11.10 1.83
N ARG A 106 4.05 11.24 2.80
CA ARG A 106 3.90 12.45 3.64
C ARG A 106 3.79 12.04 5.09
N ARG A 107 4.34 12.85 5.99
CA ARG A 107 4.15 12.66 7.42
C ARG A 107 2.69 12.87 7.80
N ILE A 108 2.19 12.02 8.69
CA ILE A 108 0.86 12.21 9.27
C ILE A 108 0.91 13.44 10.18
N PRO A 109 -0.01 14.41 10.02
CA PRO A 109 -0.09 15.55 10.92
C PRO A 109 -0.28 15.11 12.37
N ALA A 110 0.28 15.87 13.30
CA ALA A 110 0.08 15.63 14.74
C ALA A 110 -1.41 15.63 15.08
N GLY A 111 -1.84 14.69 15.93
CA GLY A 111 -3.22 14.56 16.37
C GLY A 111 -4.10 13.65 15.51
N LEU A 112 -3.63 13.17 14.35
CA LEU A 112 -4.34 12.17 13.54
C LEU A 112 -3.80 10.77 13.83
N THR A 113 -4.72 9.81 13.84
CA THR A 113 -4.38 8.38 13.86
C THR A 113 -4.07 7.89 12.43
N GLU A 114 -3.49 6.70 12.31
CA GLU A 114 -3.26 6.05 11.01
C GLU A 114 -4.58 5.77 10.27
N VAL A 115 -5.62 5.40 11.01
CA VAL A 115 -6.95 5.15 10.42
C VAL A 115 -7.57 6.42 9.84
N GLU A 116 -7.39 7.56 10.52
CA GLU A 116 -7.87 8.85 10.02
C GLU A 116 -7.05 9.36 8.85
N ALA A 117 -5.79 8.98 8.76
CA ALA A 117 -4.86 9.44 7.72
C ALA A 117 -4.86 8.57 6.46
N ALA A 118 -5.36 7.34 6.55
CA ALA A 118 -5.40 6.40 5.45
C ALA A 118 -6.44 6.74 4.39
#